data_c9fa20750b7e01123060cd2c379c17fa
#
_entry.id   c9fa20750b7e01123060cd2c379c17fa
#
_cell.length_a   1.000
_cell.length_b   1.000
_cell.length_c   1.000
_cell.angle_alpha   90.00
_cell.angle_beta   90.00
_cell.angle_gamma   90.00
#
_symmetry.space_group_name_H-M   'P 1'
#
loop_
_entity.id
_entity.type
_entity.pdbx_description
1 polymer ?
#
loop_
_entity_poly.entity_id
_entity_poly.type
_entity_poly.pdbx_seq_one_letter_code
_entity_poly.pdbx_strand_id
1 'polypeptide(L)'
;MKIAITGKGGSGKTTIAGALIRGLAEAGHTVVAVDADPNPNLGISIGLPRDSVETMKPILNALLASGHTHNDPTPDPDDLLARYGLEAPNGIVLIATGKIERPTDSCLCCGSHNTTRQFFGSLPSDHRTVVADLEAGLNDLMWAKPGPDDTVLVVAEPSAKSVEVARRACRLAESMGVQNILGVANRSNGPDDVARLAEVLGVEVVAVVEDPAVERADHLGVAPFDTESESPAMLAVAAIVERLVKA
;
A
#
# COMPACT_ATOMS: atom_id res chain seq x y z
N MET A 1 0.50 11.58 -8.82
CA MET A 1 -0.55 10.56 -8.63
C MET A 1 -0.41 9.97 -7.24
N LYS A 2 -1.52 9.77 -6.51
CA LYS A 2 -1.51 9.07 -5.21
C LYS A 2 -2.41 7.83 -5.27
N ILE A 3 -1.93 6.73 -4.70
CA ILE A 3 -2.62 5.45 -4.70
C ILE A 3 -2.65 4.93 -3.26
N ALA A 4 -3.84 4.69 -2.73
CA ALA A 4 -4.03 4.05 -1.43
C ALA A 4 -4.51 2.61 -1.63
N ILE A 5 -3.84 1.64 -1.01
CA ILE A 5 -4.17 0.23 -1.12
C ILE A 5 -4.77 -0.25 0.18
N THR A 6 -6.00 -0.77 0.13
CA THR A 6 -6.76 -1.21 1.30
C THR A 6 -7.40 -2.58 1.08
N GLY A 7 -7.86 -3.19 2.15
CA GLY A 7 -8.53 -4.50 2.12
C GLY A 7 -8.40 -5.25 3.45
N LYS A 8 -8.95 -6.45 3.50
CA LYS A 8 -8.91 -7.30 4.70
C LYS A 8 -7.47 -7.77 5.01
N GLY A 9 -7.16 -8.02 6.28
CA GLY A 9 -5.92 -8.69 6.69
C GLY A 9 -5.73 -10.04 5.98
N GLY A 10 -4.55 -10.26 5.41
CA GLY A 10 -4.22 -11.45 4.66
C GLY A 10 -4.73 -11.49 3.21
N SER A 11 -5.40 -10.44 2.70
CA SER A 11 -5.88 -10.41 1.31
C SER A 11 -4.77 -10.23 0.27
N GLY A 12 -3.51 -10.05 0.66
CA GLY A 12 -2.36 -9.87 -0.23
C GLY A 12 -2.09 -8.42 -0.62
N LYS A 13 -2.57 -7.44 0.15
CA LYS A 13 -2.34 -6.00 -0.10
C LYS A 13 -0.87 -5.67 -0.32
N THR A 14 -0.02 -6.04 0.63
CA THR A 14 1.42 -5.75 0.61
C THR A 14 2.14 -6.36 -0.60
N THR A 15 1.75 -7.56 -1.01
CA THR A 15 2.29 -8.21 -2.22
C THR A 15 1.87 -7.45 -3.48
N ILE A 16 0.58 -7.09 -3.58
CA ILE A 16 0.06 -6.26 -4.70
C ILE A 16 0.72 -4.87 -4.69
N ALA A 17 0.85 -4.25 -3.51
CA ALA A 17 1.51 -2.96 -3.37
C ALA A 17 2.97 -3.00 -3.83
N GLY A 18 3.73 -4.02 -3.38
CA GLY A 18 5.13 -4.19 -3.77
C GLY A 18 5.30 -4.36 -5.28
N ALA A 19 4.52 -5.25 -5.90
CA ALA A 19 4.56 -5.46 -7.34
C ALA A 19 4.14 -4.21 -8.13
N LEU A 20 3.10 -3.49 -7.67
CA LEU A 20 2.64 -2.24 -8.28
C LEU A 20 3.72 -1.15 -8.21
N ILE A 21 4.34 -0.95 -7.05
CA ILE A 21 5.41 0.01 -6.82
C ILE A 21 6.58 -0.27 -7.76
N ARG A 22 7.03 -1.53 -7.86
CA ARG A 22 8.11 -1.94 -8.74
C ARG A 22 7.76 -1.71 -10.21
N GLY A 23 6.56 -2.09 -10.63
CA GLY A 23 6.09 -1.86 -12.01
C GLY A 23 5.97 -0.40 -12.38
N LEU A 24 5.50 0.47 -11.48
CA LEU A 24 5.45 1.91 -11.69
C LEU A 24 6.87 2.52 -11.82
N ALA A 25 7.81 2.10 -10.98
CA ALA A 25 9.19 2.55 -11.07
C ALA A 25 9.86 2.10 -12.39
N GLU A 26 9.60 0.86 -12.83
CA GLU A 26 10.07 0.35 -14.12
C GLU A 26 9.44 1.10 -15.31
N ALA A 27 8.20 1.54 -15.18
CA ALA A 27 7.55 2.42 -16.14
C ALA A 27 8.07 3.87 -16.14
N GLY A 28 9.08 4.19 -15.32
CA GLY A 28 9.76 5.48 -15.28
C GLY A 28 9.18 6.50 -14.30
N HIS A 29 8.28 6.08 -13.41
CA HIS A 29 7.75 6.97 -12.37
C HIS A 29 8.74 7.12 -11.21
N THR A 30 8.85 8.32 -10.65
CA THR A 30 9.49 8.55 -9.35
C THR A 30 8.53 8.12 -8.25
N VAL A 31 8.82 6.98 -7.59
CA VAL A 31 7.88 6.37 -6.65
C VAL A 31 8.29 6.60 -5.20
N VAL A 32 7.35 7.08 -4.40
CA VAL A 32 7.41 7.08 -2.93
C VAL A 32 6.47 5.99 -2.42
N ALA A 33 7.05 4.99 -1.77
CA ALA A 33 6.33 3.89 -1.15
C ALA A 33 6.12 4.21 0.34
N VAL A 34 4.87 4.17 0.79
CA VAL A 34 4.50 4.42 2.20
C VAL A 34 3.99 3.13 2.81
N ASP A 35 4.74 2.60 3.78
CA ASP A 35 4.29 1.48 4.59
C ASP A 35 3.56 2.01 5.83
N ALA A 36 2.26 1.85 5.85
CA ALA A 36 1.40 2.35 6.91
C ALA A 36 1.03 1.26 7.94
N ASP A 37 1.46 0.01 7.74
CA ASP A 37 1.22 -1.05 8.70
C ASP A 37 2.15 -0.89 9.92
N PRO A 38 1.63 -0.97 11.17
CA PRO A 38 2.46 -0.98 12.38
C PRO A 38 3.44 -2.16 12.48
N ASN A 39 3.28 -3.16 11.60
CA ASN A 39 4.23 -4.23 11.37
C ASN A 39 4.76 -4.17 9.93
N PRO A 40 5.67 -3.22 9.61
CA PRO A 40 6.05 -2.90 8.25
C PRO A 40 6.78 -4.07 7.56
N ASN A 41 6.28 -4.46 6.38
CA ASN A 41 6.80 -5.55 5.56
C ASN A 41 6.89 -5.19 4.07
N LEU A 42 6.42 -4.01 3.67
CA LEU A 42 6.43 -3.56 2.27
C LEU A 42 7.85 -3.56 1.68
N GLY A 43 8.85 -3.25 2.50
CA GLY A 43 10.25 -3.20 2.08
C GLY A 43 10.72 -4.51 1.44
N ILE A 44 10.36 -5.66 2.01
CA ILE A 44 10.71 -6.98 1.44
C ILE A 44 10.01 -7.15 0.08
N SER A 45 8.73 -6.77 -0.01
CA SER A 45 7.93 -6.90 -1.23
C SER A 45 8.42 -6.01 -2.39
N ILE A 46 9.22 -4.97 -2.11
CA ILE A 46 9.85 -4.12 -3.12
C ILE A 46 11.34 -4.44 -3.36
N GLY A 47 11.87 -5.50 -2.75
CA GLY A 47 13.22 -5.99 -3.01
C GLY A 47 14.30 -5.50 -2.05
N LEU A 48 13.93 -4.96 -0.89
CA LEU A 48 14.89 -4.62 0.16
C LEU A 48 15.29 -5.85 0.97
N PRO A 49 16.57 -5.96 1.37
CA PRO A 49 17.01 -6.98 2.32
C PRO A 49 16.26 -6.86 3.66
N ARG A 50 15.97 -8.00 4.28
CA ARG A 50 15.27 -8.05 5.58
C ARG A 50 15.94 -7.18 6.64
N ASP A 51 17.26 -7.24 6.76
CA ASP A 51 18.04 -6.46 7.73
C ASP A 51 17.83 -4.94 7.54
N SER A 52 17.69 -4.49 6.30
CA SER A 52 17.41 -3.07 5.99
C SER A 52 16.02 -2.67 6.49
N VAL A 53 15.02 -3.54 6.32
CA VAL A 53 13.65 -3.32 6.80
C VAL A 53 13.58 -3.36 8.33
N GLU A 54 14.30 -4.27 8.96
CA GLU A 54 14.37 -4.38 10.43
C GLU A 54 14.99 -3.14 11.08
N THR A 55 16.01 -2.55 10.46
CA THR A 55 16.72 -1.37 10.96
C THR A 55 16.12 -0.04 10.53
N MET A 56 15.10 -0.06 9.68
CA MET A 56 14.40 1.14 9.23
C MET A 56 13.82 1.92 10.42
N LYS A 57 13.94 3.27 10.35
CA LYS A 57 13.42 4.18 11.38
C LYS A 57 12.09 4.78 10.94
N PRO A 58 10.95 4.30 11.45
CA PRO A 58 9.66 4.86 11.10
C PRO A 58 9.52 6.32 11.57
N ILE A 59 8.76 7.10 10.80
CA ILE A 59 8.58 8.56 11.05
C ILE A 59 8.11 8.81 12.48
N LEU A 60 7.02 8.16 12.89
CA LEU A 60 6.43 8.40 14.20
C LEU A 60 7.38 8.07 15.34
N ASN A 61 8.08 6.92 15.25
CA ASN A 61 9.04 6.52 16.27
C ASN A 61 10.18 7.54 16.39
N ALA A 62 10.66 8.06 15.26
CA ALA A 62 11.70 9.07 15.23
C ALA A 62 11.22 10.44 15.77
N LEU A 63 10.02 10.87 15.40
CA LEU A 63 9.42 12.11 15.90
C LEU A 63 9.19 12.06 17.42
N LEU A 64 8.63 10.97 17.94
CA LEU A 64 8.44 10.79 19.38
C LEU A 64 9.77 10.77 20.14
N ALA A 65 10.79 10.10 19.59
CA ALA A 65 12.13 10.08 20.19
C ALA A 65 12.79 11.46 20.23
N SER A 66 12.44 12.36 19.31
CA SER A 66 12.89 13.77 19.30
C SER A 66 12.06 14.72 20.18
N GLY A 67 11.03 14.20 20.87
CA GLY A 67 10.15 14.97 21.72
C GLY A 67 9.00 15.68 21.00
N HIS A 68 8.76 15.34 19.73
CA HIS A 68 7.63 15.85 18.97
C HIS A 68 6.29 15.43 19.59
N THR A 69 5.34 16.34 19.66
CA THR A 69 4.01 16.14 20.24
C THR A 69 2.91 16.34 19.20
N HIS A 70 1.68 15.94 19.52
CA HIS A 70 0.51 16.14 18.64
C HIS A 70 0.18 17.61 18.35
N ASN A 71 0.74 18.56 19.14
CA ASN A 71 0.51 19.99 18.96
C ASN A 71 1.59 20.66 18.10
N ASP A 72 2.65 19.94 17.78
CA ASP A 72 3.72 20.49 16.97
C ASP A 72 3.33 20.48 15.48
N PRO A 73 3.80 21.45 14.70
CA PRO A 73 3.57 21.45 13.25
C PRO A 73 4.12 20.19 12.60
N THR A 74 3.38 19.65 11.63
CA THR A 74 3.87 18.52 10.84
C THR A 74 5.15 18.93 10.11
N PRO A 75 6.25 18.17 10.25
CA PRO A 75 7.47 18.45 9.51
C PRO A 75 7.24 18.38 8.00
N ASP A 76 8.09 19.08 7.25
CA ASP A 76 8.06 19.04 5.80
C ASP A 76 8.24 17.61 5.28
N PRO A 77 7.39 17.12 4.36
CA PRO A 77 7.46 15.74 3.89
C PRO A 77 8.76 15.42 3.15
N ASP A 78 9.38 16.38 2.47
CA ASP A 78 10.66 16.17 1.79
C ASP A 78 11.81 16.05 2.79
N ASP A 79 11.76 16.79 3.89
CA ASP A 79 12.70 16.62 5.01
C ASP A 79 12.54 15.24 5.67
N LEU A 80 11.31 14.74 5.81
CA LEU A 80 11.06 13.40 6.35
C LEU A 80 11.57 12.32 5.42
N LEU A 81 11.32 12.45 4.11
CA LEU A 81 11.86 11.52 3.11
C LEU A 81 13.39 11.51 3.09
N ALA A 82 14.02 12.68 3.15
CA ALA A 82 15.48 12.79 3.15
C ALA A 82 16.13 12.17 4.40
N ARG A 83 15.45 12.22 5.56
CA ARG A 83 16.00 11.74 6.84
C ARG A 83 15.69 10.27 7.12
N TYR A 84 14.51 9.80 6.73
CA TYR A 84 13.97 8.50 7.12
C TYR A 84 13.61 7.61 5.94
N GLY A 85 13.66 8.13 4.72
CA GLY A 85 13.45 7.36 3.50
C GLY A 85 14.58 6.36 3.29
N LEU A 86 14.23 5.14 2.90
CA LEU A 86 15.15 4.07 2.55
C LEU A 86 15.11 3.87 1.04
N GLU A 87 16.26 4.01 0.38
CA GLU A 87 16.37 3.74 -1.05
C GLU A 87 16.18 2.26 -1.35
N ALA A 88 15.27 1.97 -2.25
CA ALA A 88 14.99 0.64 -2.78
C ALA A 88 15.33 0.57 -4.29
N PRO A 89 15.33 -0.63 -4.90
CA PRO A 89 15.63 -0.78 -6.32
C PRO A 89 14.83 0.18 -7.22
N ASN A 90 15.40 0.57 -8.35
CA ASN A 90 14.82 1.47 -9.35
C ASN A 90 14.54 2.91 -8.84
N GLY A 91 15.25 3.37 -7.81
CA GLY A 91 15.09 4.72 -7.26
C GLY A 91 13.80 4.92 -6.45
N ILE A 92 13.16 3.84 -6.02
CA ILE A 92 12.02 3.90 -5.10
C ILE A 92 12.50 4.38 -3.73
N VAL A 93 11.77 5.29 -3.11
CA VAL A 93 12.01 5.70 -1.71
C VAL A 93 10.90 5.12 -0.84
N LEU A 94 11.29 4.20 0.05
CA LEU A 94 10.38 3.62 1.05
C LEU A 94 10.42 4.43 2.34
N ILE A 95 9.26 4.68 2.92
CA ILE A 95 9.13 5.25 4.26
C ILE A 95 8.05 4.51 5.05
N ALA A 96 8.31 4.19 6.33
CA ALA A 96 7.32 3.62 7.22
C ALA A 96 6.75 4.70 8.16
N THR A 97 5.46 4.64 8.42
CA THR A 97 4.79 5.63 9.27
C THR A 97 4.96 5.35 10.76
N GLY A 98 4.96 4.08 11.17
CA GLY A 98 5.16 3.67 12.56
C GLY A 98 5.51 2.18 12.67
N LYS A 99 6.08 1.78 13.81
CA LYS A 99 6.41 0.39 14.11
C LYS A 99 6.19 0.12 15.60
N ILE A 100 5.48 -0.96 15.93
CA ILE A 100 5.29 -1.41 17.29
C ILE A 100 6.42 -2.38 17.63
N GLU A 101 7.31 -1.99 18.57
CA GLU A 101 8.44 -2.80 18.99
C GLU A 101 8.36 -3.24 20.47
N ARG A 102 7.59 -2.51 21.29
CA ARG A 102 7.51 -2.74 22.74
C ARG A 102 6.06 -2.68 23.23
N PRO A 103 5.75 -3.37 24.34
CA PRO A 103 4.41 -3.29 24.94
C PRO A 103 3.99 -1.87 25.37
N THR A 104 4.98 -0.98 25.58
CA THR A 104 4.76 0.42 25.93
C THR A 104 4.38 1.31 24.74
N ASP A 105 4.49 0.79 23.52
CA ASP A 105 4.20 1.50 22.28
C ASP A 105 2.70 1.55 21.96
N SER A 106 1.84 1.31 22.95
CA SER A 106 0.37 1.26 22.80
C SER A 106 -0.27 2.52 22.21
N CYS A 107 0.39 3.67 22.31
CA CYS A 107 -0.06 4.92 21.67
C CYS A 107 0.36 5.05 20.20
N LEU A 108 1.22 4.16 19.70
CA LEU A 108 1.70 4.20 18.31
C LEU A 108 0.58 3.92 17.30
N CYS A 109 -0.40 3.12 17.66
CA CYS A 109 -1.54 2.81 16.81
C CYS A 109 -2.28 4.09 16.35
N CYS A 110 -2.78 4.91 17.29
CA CYS A 110 -3.46 6.18 16.93
C CYS A 110 -2.51 7.22 16.33
N GLY A 111 -1.26 7.24 16.79
CA GLY A 111 -0.22 8.13 16.28
C GLY A 111 0.18 7.78 14.86
N SER A 112 0.31 6.49 14.54
CA SER A 112 0.64 5.99 13.19
C SER A 112 -0.41 6.43 12.18
N HIS A 113 -1.69 6.24 12.47
CA HIS A 113 -2.79 6.69 11.60
C HIS A 113 -2.74 8.20 11.33
N ASN A 114 -2.52 9.02 12.38
CA ASN A 114 -2.43 10.46 12.20
C ASN A 114 -1.19 10.85 11.38
N THR A 115 -0.06 10.21 11.62
CA THR A 115 1.18 10.42 10.86
C THR A 115 1.01 10.00 9.40
N THR A 116 0.39 8.84 9.13
CA THR A 116 0.04 8.39 7.78
C THR A 116 -0.80 9.43 7.06
N ARG A 117 -1.87 9.91 7.71
CA ARG A 117 -2.76 10.92 7.14
C ARG A 117 -2.02 12.21 6.79
N GLN A 118 -1.27 12.75 7.74
CA GLN A 118 -0.57 14.02 7.54
C GLN A 118 0.51 13.86 6.46
N PHE A 119 1.28 12.80 6.52
CA PHE A 119 2.33 12.52 5.56
C PHE A 119 1.78 12.26 4.16
N PHE A 120 0.85 11.30 4.01
CA PHE A 120 0.23 10.99 2.71
C PHE A 120 -0.50 12.21 2.12
N GLY A 121 -1.22 12.98 2.97
CA GLY A 121 -1.91 14.17 2.54
C GLY A 121 -1.00 15.30 2.09
N SER A 122 0.16 15.47 2.76
CA SER A 122 1.10 16.57 2.50
C SER A 122 2.08 16.29 1.35
N LEU A 123 2.31 15.02 0.98
CA LEU A 123 3.19 14.67 -0.14
C LEU A 123 2.65 15.26 -1.45
N PRO A 124 3.45 16.07 -2.16
CA PRO A 124 3.06 16.57 -3.47
C PRO A 124 3.02 15.42 -4.50
N SER A 125 2.05 15.46 -5.39
CA SER A 125 1.87 14.49 -6.48
C SER A 125 2.16 15.07 -7.87
N ASP A 126 2.83 16.21 -7.94
CA ASP A 126 3.14 16.94 -9.16
C ASP A 126 4.08 16.18 -10.11
N HIS A 127 5.12 15.55 -9.56
CA HIS A 127 6.13 14.77 -10.30
C HIS A 127 6.40 13.40 -9.68
N ARG A 128 5.66 13.02 -8.63
CA ARG A 128 5.83 11.76 -7.90
C ARG A 128 4.58 10.91 -7.96
N THR A 129 4.79 9.62 -7.92
CA THR A 129 3.73 8.66 -7.64
C THR A 129 3.90 8.16 -6.22
N VAL A 130 2.89 8.41 -5.38
CA VAL A 130 2.86 7.99 -3.98
C VAL A 130 1.97 6.76 -3.87
N VAL A 131 2.50 5.66 -3.36
CA VAL A 131 1.75 4.43 -3.13
C VAL A 131 1.78 4.10 -1.65
N ALA A 132 0.62 4.08 -1.00
CA ALA A 132 0.47 3.74 0.41
C ALA A 132 -0.15 2.35 0.58
N ASP A 133 0.61 1.42 1.20
CA ASP A 133 0.09 0.14 1.71
C ASP A 133 -0.51 0.37 3.09
N LEU A 134 -1.84 0.38 3.16
CA LEU A 134 -2.57 0.71 4.38
C LEU A 134 -2.73 -0.53 5.27
N GLU A 135 -2.77 -0.32 6.60
CA GLU A 135 -3.13 -1.36 7.55
C GLU A 135 -4.47 -2.03 7.18
N ALA A 136 -4.65 -3.24 7.65
CA ALA A 136 -5.86 -4.01 7.37
C ALA A 136 -7.12 -3.36 7.94
N GLY A 137 -8.16 -3.30 7.14
CA GLY A 137 -9.46 -2.76 7.54
C GLY A 137 -9.77 -1.40 6.93
N LEU A 138 -10.60 -0.61 7.62
CA LEU A 138 -11.13 0.65 7.10
C LEU A 138 -10.52 1.89 7.77
N ASN A 139 -9.88 1.70 8.92
CA ASN A 139 -9.39 2.82 9.72
C ASN A 139 -8.37 3.65 8.96
N ASP A 140 -7.37 3.01 8.38
CA ASP A 140 -6.31 3.71 7.66
C ASP A 140 -6.83 4.42 6.40
N LEU A 141 -7.78 3.81 5.69
CA LEU A 141 -8.42 4.47 4.56
C LEU A 141 -9.15 5.76 5.00
N MET A 142 -9.89 5.69 6.12
CA MET A 142 -10.56 6.85 6.68
C MET A 142 -9.57 7.93 7.13
N TRP A 143 -8.42 7.52 7.67
CA TRP A 143 -7.39 8.45 8.12
C TRP A 143 -6.52 8.99 6.99
N ALA A 144 -6.18 8.19 5.98
CA ALA A 144 -5.42 8.64 4.81
C ALA A 144 -6.16 9.73 4.02
N LYS A 145 -7.50 9.72 4.05
CA LYS A 145 -8.37 10.71 3.40
C LYS A 145 -7.96 10.98 1.95
N PRO A 146 -7.94 9.95 1.09
CA PRO A 146 -7.67 10.16 -0.32
C PRO A 146 -8.63 11.22 -0.91
N GLY A 147 -8.09 12.07 -1.76
CA GLY A 147 -8.85 13.11 -2.45
C GLY A 147 -9.60 12.59 -3.68
N PRO A 148 -10.38 13.46 -4.35
CA PRO A 148 -11.15 13.07 -5.53
C PRO A 148 -10.30 12.50 -6.68
N ASP A 149 -9.10 13.03 -6.87
CA ASP A 149 -8.18 12.65 -7.96
C ASP A 149 -7.24 11.50 -7.56
N ASP A 150 -7.28 11.06 -6.29
CA ASP A 150 -6.48 9.94 -5.83
C ASP A 150 -7.13 8.60 -6.25
N THR A 151 -6.33 7.55 -6.33
CA THR A 151 -6.80 6.21 -6.63
C THR A 151 -6.87 5.37 -5.36
N VAL A 152 -7.96 4.62 -5.18
CA VAL A 152 -8.08 3.61 -4.13
C VAL A 152 -8.14 2.23 -4.76
N LEU A 153 -7.14 1.39 -4.47
CA LEU A 153 -7.16 -0.02 -4.81
C LEU A 153 -7.71 -0.82 -3.65
N VAL A 154 -8.78 -1.56 -3.90
CA VAL A 154 -9.45 -2.38 -2.88
C VAL A 154 -9.17 -3.86 -3.16
N VAL A 155 -8.26 -4.46 -2.37
CA VAL A 155 -7.82 -5.85 -2.55
C VAL A 155 -8.72 -6.81 -1.76
N ALA A 156 -9.30 -7.78 -2.46
CA ALA A 156 -10.16 -8.80 -1.87
C ALA A 156 -9.83 -10.20 -2.40
N GLU A 157 -9.92 -11.18 -1.53
CA GLU A 157 -9.99 -12.60 -1.88
C GLU A 157 -11.45 -13.02 -2.12
N PRO A 158 -11.72 -14.16 -2.80
CA PRO A 158 -13.11 -14.62 -3.04
C PRO A 158 -13.83 -15.17 -1.79
N SER A 159 -13.36 -14.85 -0.59
CA SER A 159 -14.02 -15.23 0.67
C SER A 159 -15.08 -14.20 1.10
N ALA A 160 -16.20 -14.65 1.66
CA ALA A 160 -17.31 -13.79 2.08
C ALA A 160 -16.86 -12.64 3.01
N LYS A 161 -15.94 -12.92 3.94
CA LYS A 161 -15.41 -11.91 4.87
C LYS A 161 -14.54 -10.87 4.16
N SER A 162 -13.75 -11.27 3.16
CA SER A 162 -12.92 -10.34 2.40
C SER A 162 -13.76 -9.46 1.50
N VAL A 163 -14.76 -10.04 0.83
CA VAL A 163 -15.72 -9.32 -0.01
C VAL A 163 -16.50 -8.28 0.80
N GLU A 164 -16.94 -8.61 2.01
CA GLU A 164 -17.68 -7.67 2.85
C GLU A 164 -16.81 -6.49 3.31
N VAL A 165 -15.54 -6.73 3.67
CA VAL A 165 -14.60 -5.63 4.00
C VAL A 165 -14.35 -4.75 2.78
N ALA A 166 -14.12 -5.36 1.61
CA ALA A 166 -13.91 -4.64 0.37
C ALA A 166 -15.11 -3.78 -0.02
N ARG A 167 -16.34 -4.32 0.10
CA ARG A 167 -17.57 -3.57 -0.14
C ARG A 167 -17.68 -2.33 0.75
N ARG A 168 -17.34 -2.46 2.02
CA ARG A 168 -17.31 -1.32 2.96
C ARG A 168 -16.22 -0.32 2.60
N ALA A 169 -15.05 -0.78 2.14
CA ALA A 169 -13.97 0.09 1.71
C ALA A 169 -14.37 0.92 0.48
N CYS A 170 -15.00 0.31 -0.53
CA CYS A 170 -15.51 1.04 -1.69
C CYS A 170 -16.52 2.12 -1.28
N ARG A 171 -17.53 1.77 -0.48
CA ARG A 171 -18.54 2.74 0.01
C ARG A 171 -17.91 3.87 0.81
N LEU A 172 -16.90 3.58 1.62
CA LEU A 172 -16.18 4.60 2.39
C LEU A 172 -15.43 5.54 1.45
N ALA A 173 -14.69 5.02 0.47
CA ALA A 173 -13.99 5.81 -0.53
C ALA A 173 -14.95 6.69 -1.34
N GLU A 174 -16.07 6.15 -1.82
CA GLU A 174 -17.15 6.89 -2.48
C GLU A 174 -17.68 8.04 -1.60
N SER A 175 -17.94 7.76 -0.31
CA SER A 175 -18.44 8.77 0.64
C SER A 175 -17.43 9.89 0.90
N MET A 176 -16.14 9.65 0.67
CA MET A 176 -15.08 10.65 0.74
C MET A 176 -14.89 11.42 -0.58
N GLY A 177 -15.64 11.05 -1.63
CA GLY A 177 -15.59 11.71 -2.93
C GLY A 177 -14.50 11.18 -3.87
N VAL A 178 -13.86 10.06 -3.55
CA VAL A 178 -12.88 9.42 -4.44
C VAL A 178 -13.57 8.96 -5.71
N GLN A 179 -13.03 9.35 -6.86
CA GLN A 179 -13.58 9.02 -8.18
C GLN A 179 -12.95 7.76 -8.78
N ASN A 180 -11.69 7.49 -8.45
CA ASN A 180 -10.93 6.39 -9.02
C ASN A 180 -10.83 5.23 -8.00
N ILE A 181 -11.81 4.31 -8.04
CA ILE A 181 -11.82 3.13 -7.19
C ILE A 181 -11.71 1.90 -8.08
N LEU A 182 -10.71 1.06 -7.82
CA LEU A 182 -10.47 -0.19 -8.56
C LEU A 182 -10.41 -1.36 -7.59
N GLY A 183 -11.25 -2.37 -7.83
CA GLY A 183 -11.19 -3.64 -7.11
C GLY A 183 -10.09 -4.55 -7.68
N VAL A 184 -9.43 -5.29 -6.80
CA VAL A 184 -8.48 -6.33 -7.16
C VAL A 184 -8.96 -7.65 -6.56
N ALA A 185 -9.41 -8.57 -7.42
CA ALA A 185 -9.75 -9.94 -7.04
C ALA A 185 -8.46 -10.76 -6.94
N ASN A 186 -7.82 -10.73 -5.76
CA ASN A 186 -6.60 -11.48 -5.51
C ASN A 186 -6.88 -12.94 -5.17
N ARG A 187 -6.01 -13.85 -5.60
CA ARG A 187 -6.19 -15.32 -5.51
C ARG A 187 -7.51 -15.77 -6.13
N SER A 188 -7.85 -15.15 -7.25
CA SER A 188 -9.07 -15.48 -8.01
C SER A 188 -8.92 -16.84 -8.71
N ASN A 189 -9.99 -17.66 -8.64
CA ASN A 189 -10.05 -18.94 -9.32
C ASN A 189 -10.62 -18.83 -10.74
N GLY A 190 -10.98 -17.64 -11.18
CA GLY A 190 -11.50 -17.44 -12.52
C GLY A 190 -12.49 -16.28 -12.67
N PRO A 191 -13.10 -16.16 -13.86
CA PRO A 191 -13.95 -15.01 -14.20
C PRO A 191 -15.20 -14.87 -13.34
N ASP A 192 -15.73 -15.96 -12.79
CA ASP A 192 -16.94 -15.93 -11.94
C ASP A 192 -16.65 -15.21 -10.61
N ASP A 193 -15.46 -15.40 -10.03
CA ASP A 193 -15.06 -14.68 -8.82
C ASP A 193 -14.95 -13.17 -9.08
N VAL A 194 -14.40 -12.80 -10.22
CA VAL A 194 -14.26 -11.41 -10.66
C VAL A 194 -15.63 -10.76 -10.87
N ALA A 195 -16.51 -11.42 -11.62
CA ALA A 195 -17.85 -10.93 -11.91
C ALA A 195 -18.66 -10.73 -10.63
N ARG A 196 -18.64 -11.71 -9.73
CA ARG A 196 -19.31 -11.62 -8.42
C ARG A 196 -18.73 -10.47 -7.57
N LEU A 197 -17.42 -10.31 -7.56
CA LEU A 197 -16.80 -9.22 -6.80
C LEU A 197 -17.18 -7.87 -7.40
N ALA A 198 -17.15 -7.71 -8.72
CA ALA A 198 -17.54 -6.47 -9.40
C ALA A 198 -19.01 -6.10 -9.12
N GLU A 199 -19.93 -7.08 -9.14
CA GLU A 199 -21.33 -6.88 -8.80
C GLU A 199 -21.49 -6.38 -7.35
N VAL A 200 -20.80 -7.00 -6.38
CA VAL A 200 -20.90 -6.64 -4.96
C VAL A 200 -20.25 -5.30 -4.64
N LEU A 201 -19.13 -4.99 -5.28
CA LEU A 201 -18.39 -3.74 -5.03
C LEU A 201 -18.99 -2.55 -5.77
N GLY A 202 -19.64 -2.76 -6.91
CA GLY A 202 -20.16 -1.69 -7.78
C GLY A 202 -19.07 -0.92 -8.52
N VAL A 203 -17.85 -1.46 -8.57
CA VAL A 203 -16.69 -0.87 -9.24
C VAL A 203 -16.07 -1.89 -10.20
N GLU A 204 -15.21 -1.40 -11.09
CA GLU A 204 -14.43 -2.30 -11.92
C GLU A 204 -13.47 -3.15 -11.08
N VAL A 205 -13.27 -4.41 -11.47
CA VAL A 205 -12.42 -5.38 -10.78
C VAL A 205 -11.45 -6.03 -11.76
N VAL A 206 -10.17 -6.05 -11.39
CA VAL A 206 -9.12 -6.77 -12.10
C VAL A 206 -8.77 -8.06 -11.33
N ALA A 207 -8.58 -9.15 -12.08
CA ALA A 207 -8.16 -10.42 -11.49
C ALA A 207 -6.66 -10.47 -11.28
N VAL A 208 -6.23 -10.95 -10.12
CA VAL A 208 -4.90 -11.49 -9.87
C VAL A 208 -5.08 -12.94 -9.43
N VAL A 209 -4.64 -13.86 -10.27
CA VAL A 209 -4.82 -15.29 -10.00
C VAL A 209 -3.98 -15.76 -8.83
N GLU A 210 -4.40 -16.87 -8.21
CA GLU A 210 -3.55 -17.55 -7.26
C GLU A 210 -2.31 -18.10 -7.99
N ASP A 211 -1.12 -17.83 -7.45
CA ASP A 211 0.14 -18.11 -8.13
C ASP A 211 1.18 -18.67 -7.15
N PRO A 212 1.57 -19.94 -7.31
CA PRO A 212 2.60 -20.56 -6.48
C PRO A 212 3.97 -19.84 -6.54
N ALA A 213 4.22 -19.06 -7.58
CA ALA A 213 5.43 -18.26 -7.71
C ALA A 213 5.52 -17.19 -6.62
N VAL A 214 4.39 -16.54 -6.32
CA VAL A 214 4.30 -15.55 -5.25
C VAL A 214 4.54 -16.18 -3.88
N GLU A 215 3.99 -17.38 -3.64
CA GLU A 215 4.20 -18.12 -2.40
C GLU A 215 5.67 -18.53 -2.22
N ARG A 216 6.33 -18.98 -3.31
CA ARG A 216 7.77 -19.31 -3.27
C ARG A 216 8.62 -18.08 -2.92
N ALA A 217 8.35 -16.94 -3.53
CA ALA A 217 9.09 -15.70 -3.25
C ALA A 217 8.90 -15.25 -1.79
N ASP A 218 7.69 -15.36 -1.26
CA ASP A 218 7.38 -15.04 0.14
C ASP A 218 8.14 -15.94 1.12
N HIS A 219 8.17 -17.26 0.87
CA HIS A 219 8.96 -18.21 1.66
C HIS A 219 10.47 -17.91 1.64
N LEU A 220 10.98 -17.41 0.51
CA LEU A 220 12.38 -17.02 0.38
C LEU A 220 12.67 -15.64 0.98
N GLY A 221 11.64 -14.85 1.30
CA GLY A 221 11.77 -13.48 1.78
C GLY A 221 12.34 -12.52 0.72
N VAL A 222 11.92 -12.72 -0.54
CA VAL A 222 12.32 -11.91 -1.68
C VAL A 222 11.08 -11.34 -2.39
N ALA A 223 11.26 -10.27 -3.15
CA ALA A 223 10.16 -9.70 -3.93
C ALA A 223 9.79 -10.62 -5.09
N PRO A 224 8.51 -10.99 -5.28
CA PRO A 224 8.06 -11.76 -6.43
C PRO A 224 8.43 -11.11 -7.76
N PHE A 225 8.43 -9.79 -7.81
CA PHE A 225 8.82 -9.00 -8.97
C PHE A 225 10.26 -9.29 -9.45
N ASP A 226 11.19 -9.56 -8.53
CA ASP A 226 12.59 -9.80 -8.86
C ASP A 226 12.87 -11.25 -9.33
N THR A 227 12.08 -12.20 -8.88
CA THR A 227 12.33 -13.62 -9.12
C THR A 227 11.34 -14.27 -10.08
N GLU A 228 10.15 -13.72 -10.21
CA GLU A 228 9.00 -14.33 -10.90
C GLU A 228 8.22 -13.26 -11.72
N SER A 229 8.90 -12.30 -12.32
CA SER A 229 8.28 -11.15 -13.02
C SER A 229 7.33 -11.53 -14.16
N GLU A 230 7.55 -12.69 -14.78
CA GLU A 230 6.70 -13.22 -15.87
C GLU A 230 5.59 -14.15 -15.36
N SER A 231 5.45 -14.31 -14.05
CA SER A 231 4.38 -15.14 -13.49
C SER A 231 2.99 -14.56 -13.73
N PRO A 232 1.94 -15.39 -13.80
CA PRO A 232 0.59 -14.92 -14.07
C PRO A 232 0.12 -13.79 -13.13
N ALA A 233 0.46 -13.87 -11.85
CA ALA A 233 0.11 -12.83 -10.89
C ALA A 233 0.86 -11.51 -11.17
N MET A 234 2.15 -11.57 -11.48
CA MET A 234 2.95 -10.36 -11.77
C MET A 234 2.51 -9.72 -13.09
N LEU A 235 2.20 -10.50 -14.11
CA LEU A 235 1.64 -9.98 -15.37
C LEU A 235 0.27 -9.30 -15.15
N ALA A 236 -0.56 -9.84 -14.27
CA ALA A 236 -1.83 -9.22 -13.92
C ALA A 236 -1.62 -7.86 -13.21
N VAL A 237 -0.62 -7.74 -12.32
CA VAL A 237 -0.28 -6.46 -11.69
C VAL A 237 0.31 -5.49 -12.70
N ALA A 238 1.13 -5.95 -13.66
CA ALA A 238 1.63 -5.11 -14.75
C ALA A 238 0.48 -4.50 -15.57
N ALA A 239 -0.59 -5.24 -15.85
CA ALA A 239 -1.78 -4.71 -16.50
C ALA A 239 -2.49 -3.62 -15.66
N ILE A 240 -2.47 -3.74 -14.31
CA ILE A 240 -2.97 -2.68 -13.43
C ILE A 240 -2.09 -1.42 -13.57
N VAL A 241 -0.77 -1.58 -13.58
CA VAL A 241 0.17 -0.45 -13.80
C VAL A 241 -0.14 0.27 -15.11
N GLU A 242 -0.22 -0.47 -16.21
CA GLU A 242 -0.53 0.12 -17.53
C GLU A 242 -1.83 0.92 -17.53
N ARG A 243 -2.84 0.43 -16.84
CA ARG A 243 -4.12 1.11 -16.72
C ARG A 243 -4.00 2.42 -15.93
N LEU A 244 -3.30 2.39 -14.78
CA LEU A 244 -3.12 3.57 -13.93
C LEU A 244 -2.29 4.67 -14.60
N VAL A 245 -1.34 4.28 -15.44
CA VAL A 245 -0.49 5.22 -16.20
C VAL A 245 -1.25 5.87 -17.38
N LYS A 246 -2.27 5.20 -17.92
CA LYS A 246 -3.08 5.70 -19.04
C LYS A 246 -4.29 6.54 -18.61
N ALA A 247 -4.68 6.49 -17.33
CA ALA A 247 -5.81 7.22 -16.76
C ALA A 247 -5.43 8.66 -16.41
#